data_3fd3daf1a33ecde4a007f709aafee0b2
#
_entry.id   3fd3daf1a33ecde4a007f709aafee0b2
#
_cell.length_a   1.000
_cell.length_b   1.000
_cell.length_c   1.000
_cell.angle_alpha   90.00
_cell.angle_beta   90.00
_cell.angle_gamma   90.00
#
_symmetry.space_group_name_H-M   'P 1'
#
loop_
_entity.id
_entity.type
_entity.pdbx_description
1 polymer ?
#
loop_
_entity_poly.entity_id
_entity_poly.type
_entity_poly.pdbx_seq_one_letter_code
_entity_poly.pdbx_strand_id
1 'polypeptide(L)'
;EYGGSGLGYQEYVPILNEVSQVEPSHGLSVAAHNSLCMNHIYEFGNEEQRRKWLPQLASGKVIGAWGLTEHNTGSDSGGMSTTAVKDGDDWIINGAKNFITHAISGDIAVVMTRTGEKGAKNNSTAFVLEKGMAGFTSGKKENKLGMRASETAELIFDNVRVPDSHR
;
A
#
# COMPACT_ATOMS: atom_id res chain seq x y z
N GLU A 1 2.93 -17.30 -11.36
CA GLU A 1 3.16 -16.14 -12.24
C GLU A 1 3.97 -15.08 -11.49
N TYR A 2 4.72 -14.24 -12.18
CA TYR A 2 5.54 -13.16 -11.64
C TYR A 2 6.52 -13.54 -10.51
N GLY A 3 6.93 -14.81 -10.41
CA GLY A 3 7.88 -15.28 -9.40
C GLY A 3 7.28 -15.74 -8.07
N GLY A 4 5.96 -15.70 -7.93
CA GLY A 4 5.25 -16.26 -6.78
C GLY A 4 5.13 -17.78 -6.84
N SER A 5 4.79 -18.40 -5.72
CA SER A 5 4.68 -19.87 -5.59
C SER A 5 3.44 -20.47 -6.25
N GLY A 6 2.51 -19.66 -6.75
CA GLY A 6 1.27 -20.14 -7.38
C GLY A 6 0.28 -20.80 -6.42
N LEU A 7 0.39 -20.50 -5.12
CA LEU A 7 -0.49 -21.03 -4.09
C LEU A 7 -1.74 -20.17 -3.94
N GLY A 8 -2.87 -20.84 -3.62
CA GLY A 8 -4.12 -20.17 -3.29
C GLY A 8 -4.28 -19.87 -1.79
N TYR A 9 -5.46 -19.37 -1.42
CA TYR A 9 -5.77 -19.07 -0.02
C TYR A 9 -5.82 -20.30 0.88
N GLN A 10 -6.11 -21.48 0.32
CA GLN A 10 -6.15 -22.73 1.08
C GLN A 10 -4.77 -23.12 1.62
N GLU A 11 -3.71 -22.82 0.88
CA GLU A 11 -2.32 -23.04 1.30
C GLU A 11 -1.78 -21.83 2.06
N TYR A 12 -2.15 -20.62 1.66
CA TYR A 12 -1.66 -19.39 2.26
C TYR A 12 -2.09 -19.21 3.72
N VAL A 13 -3.37 -19.49 4.03
CA VAL A 13 -3.89 -19.30 5.40
C VAL A 13 -3.18 -20.19 6.45
N PRO A 14 -2.98 -21.51 6.22
CA PRO A 14 -2.17 -22.33 7.12
C PRO A 14 -0.74 -21.83 7.31
N ILE A 15 -0.05 -21.42 6.23
CA ILE A 15 1.31 -20.86 6.31
C ILE A 15 1.32 -19.62 7.20
N LEU A 16 0.38 -18.71 7.00
CA LEU A 16 0.25 -17.50 7.79
C LEU A 16 -0.05 -17.80 9.27
N ASN A 17 -0.88 -18.80 9.52
CA ASN A 17 -1.19 -19.27 10.88
C ASN A 17 0.06 -19.77 11.59
N GLU A 18 0.86 -20.64 10.96
CA GLU A 18 2.10 -21.16 11.54
C GLU A 18 3.11 -20.04 11.87
N VAL A 19 3.30 -19.09 10.95
CA VAL A 19 4.15 -17.92 11.20
C VAL A 19 3.64 -17.10 12.38
N SER A 20 2.33 -16.90 12.47
CA SER A 20 1.70 -16.07 13.49
C SER A 20 1.70 -16.70 14.87
N GLN A 21 1.74 -18.03 14.98
CA GLN A 21 1.88 -18.74 16.27
C GLN A 21 3.25 -18.48 16.91
N VAL A 22 4.29 -18.28 16.09
CA VAL A 22 5.63 -17.97 16.58
C VAL A 22 5.77 -16.48 16.89
N GLU A 23 5.40 -15.63 15.94
CA GLU A 23 5.48 -14.17 16.08
C GLU A 23 4.36 -13.48 15.26
N PRO A 24 3.28 -13.08 15.92
CA PRO A 24 2.12 -12.51 15.23
C PRO A 24 2.42 -11.21 14.47
N SER A 25 3.44 -10.45 14.88
CA SER A 25 3.85 -9.24 14.11
C SER A 25 4.40 -9.61 12.74
N HIS A 26 5.12 -10.74 12.61
CA HIS A 26 5.59 -11.23 11.32
C HIS A 26 4.43 -11.73 10.46
N GLY A 27 3.47 -12.46 11.06
CA GLY A 27 2.26 -12.84 10.37
C GLY A 27 1.51 -11.65 9.79
N LEU A 28 1.34 -10.58 10.59
CA LEU A 28 0.72 -9.33 10.12
C LEU A 28 1.52 -8.68 8.98
N SER A 29 2.84 -8.64 9.07
CA SER A 29 3.71 -8.10 8.02
C SER A 29 3.59 -8.86 6.72
N VAL A 30 3.62 -10.19 6.76
CA VAL A 30 3.41 -11.05 5.58
C VAL A 30 2.01 -10.84 5.00
N ALA A 31 0.99 -10.76 5.84
CA ALA A 31 -0.38 -10.52 5.39
C ALA A 31 -0.54 -9.17 4.70
N ALA A 32 0.02 -8.10 5.27
CA ALA A 32 -0.05 -6.77 4.67
C ALA A 32 0.69 -6.69 3.33
N HIS A 33 1.88 -7.29 3.26
CA HIS A 33 2.67 -7.32 2.03
C HIS A 33 1.97 -8.09 0.92
N ASN A 34 1.56 -9.34 1.17
CA ASN A 34 0.97 -10.22 0.16
C ASN A 34 -0.48 -9.86 -0.16
N SER A 35 -1.34 -9.78 0.87
CA SER A 35 -2.79 -9.70 0.66
C SER A 35 -3.28 -8.29 0.37
N LEU A 36 -2.54 -7.25 0.76
CA LEU A 36 -2.91 -5.87 0.50
C LEU A 36 -2.12 -5.29 -0.69
N CYS A 37 -0.80 -5.10 -0.56
CA CYS A 37 -0.01 -4.44 -1.60
C CYS A 37 0.09 -5.29 -2.88
N MET A 38 0.64 -6.50 -2.77
CA MET A 38 0.85 -7.36 -3.94
C MET A 38 -0.46 -7.77 -4.61
N ASN A 39 -1.43 -8.19 -3.81
CA ASN A 39 -2.72 -8.62 -4.35
C ASN A 39 -3.46 -7.49 -5.06
N HIS A 40 -3.37 -6.25 -4.55
CA HIS A 40 -3.96 -5.10 -5.23
C HIS A 40 -3.34 -4.87 -6.61
N ILE A 41 -2.00 -4.94 -6.73
CA ILE A 41 -1.32 -4.83 -8.02
C ILE A 41 -1.67 -6.01 -8.94
N TYR A 42 -1.77 -7.22 -8.38
CA TYR A 42 -2.10 -8.42 -9.14
C TYR A 42 -3.52 -8.36 -9.72
N GLU A 43 -4.51 -7.97 -8.94
CA GLU A 43 -5.92 -7.95 -9.35
C GLU A 43 -6.24 -6.76 -10.28
N PHE A 44 -5.71 -5.57 -9.97
CA PHE A 44 -6.13 -4.32 -10.61
C PHE A 44 -5.08 -3.69 -11.53
N GLY A 45 -3.82 -4.10 -11.42
CA GLY A 45 -2.76 -3.62 -12.30
C GLY A 45 -2.88 -4.17 -13.72
N ASN A 46 -2.39 -3.41 -14.69
CA ASN A 46 -2.20 -3.91 -16.05
C ASN A 46 -0.94 -4.79 -16.15
N GLU A 47 -0.73 -5.43 -17.29
CA GLU A 47 0.37 -6.38 -17.47
C GLU A 47 1.77 -5.74 -17.30
N GLU A 48 1.93 -4.48 -17.74
CA GLU A 48 3.18 -3.74 -17.56
C GLU A 48 3.47 -3.47 -16.08
N GLN A 49 2.47 -3.03 -15.33
CA GLN A 49 2.54 -2.81 -13.89
C GLN A 49 2.84 -4.10 -13.12
N ARG A 50 2.17 -5.18 -13.45
CA ARG A 50 2.43 -6.50 -12.84
C ARG A 50 3.86 -6.95 -13.07
N ARG A 51 4.37 -6.86 -14.32
CA ARG A 51 5.76 -7.21 -14.66
C ARG A 51 6.78 -6.31 -14.00
N LYS A 52 6.47 -5.05 -13.79
CA LYS A 52 7.37 -4.08 -13.15
C LYS A 52 7.53 -4.38 -11.66
N TRP A 53 6.43 -4.56 -10.92
CA TRP A 53 6.46 -4.57 -9.45
C TRP A 53 6.36 -5.94 -8.82
N LEU A 54 5.56 -6.87 -9.35
CA LEU A 54 5.31 -8.15 -8.68
C LEU A 54 6.56 -9.04 -8.53
N PRO A 55 7.48 -9.17 -9.50
CA PRO A 55 8.65 -10.04 -9.32
C PRO A 55 9.56 -9.65 -8.16
N GLN A 56 9.78 -8.36 -7.95
CA GLN A 56 10.61 -7.87 -6.85
C GLN A 56 9.89 -7.96 -5.51
N LEU A 57 8.57 -7.77 -5.46
CA LEU A 57 7.75 -7.99 -4.27
C LEU A 57 7.68 -9.48 -3.93
N ALA A 58 7.38 -10.36 -4.88
CA ALA A 58 7.27 -11.80 -4.69
C ALA A 58 8.58 -12.45 -4.21
N SER A 59 9.72 -11.91 -4.63
CA SER A 59 11.04 -12.37 -4.16
C SER A 59 11.46 -11.82 -2.79
N GLY A 60 10.70 -10.88 -2.22
CA GLY A 60 11.03 -10.20 -0.98
C GLY A 60 12.22 -9.23 -1.09
N LYS A 61 12.66 -8.88 -2.30
CA LYS A 61 13.71 -7.86 -2.51
C LYS A 61 13.24 -6.48 -2.10
N VAL A 62 11.95 -6.21 -2.25
CA VAL A 62 11.29 -4.99 -1.81
C VAL A 62 10.06 -5.33 -0.99
N ILE A 63 9.71 -4.46 -0.07
CA ILE A 63 8.56 -4.62 0.81
C ILE A 63 7.44 -3.69 0.37
N GLY A 64 6.22 -4.21 0.36
CA GLY A 64 5.02 -3.48 -0.02
C GLY A 64 4.24 -2.96 1.19
N ALA A 65 3.75 -1.73 1.07
CA ALA A 65 2.79 -1.10 1.96
C ALA A 65 1.46 -0.84 1.24
N TRP A 66 0.38 -0.62 2.02
CA TRP A 66 -0.92 -0.30 1.46
C TRP A 66 -1.62 0.77 2.28
N GLY A 67 -1.92 1.91 1.66
CA GLY A 67 -2.43 3.10 2.31
C GLY A 67 -3.88 3.41 1.95
N LEU A 68 -4.82 3.11 2.88
CA LEU A 68 -6.23 3.50 2.79
C LEU A 68 -6.60 4.47 3.90
N THR A 69 -6.39 4.06 5.16
CA THR A 69 -6.84 4.75 6.37
C THR A 69 -6.26 6.15 6.48
N GLU A 70 -7.08 7.11 6.86
CA GLU A 70 -6.68 8.48 7.17
C GLU A 70 -7.14 8.85 8.59
N HIS A 71 -6.72 10.02 9.07
CA HIS A 71 -7.04 10.50 10.40
C HIS A 71 -8.56 10.52 10.68
N ASN A 72 -9.35 10.87 9.67
CA ASN A 72 -10.82 10.97 9.76
C ASN A 72 -11.56 9.89 8.97
N THR A 73 -10.86 8.90 8.41
CA THR A 73 -11.43 7.92 7.48
C THR A 73 -10.83 6.55 7.71
N GLY A 74 -11.68 5.63 8.13
CA GLY A 74 -11.37 4.21 8.27
C GLY A 74 -12.38 3.38 7.47
N SER A 75 -13.44 2.90 8.14
CA SER A 75 -14.50 2.12 7.50
C SER A 75 -15.27 2.89 6.42
N ASP A 76 -15.41 4.21 6.58
CA ASP A 76 -15.95 5.09 5.53
C ASP A 76 -14.84 5.53 4.56
N SER A 77 -14.37 4.59 3.73
CA SER A 77 -13.32 4.86 2.75
C SER A 77 -13.72 5.89 1.68
N GLY A 78 -15.01 6.09 1.45
CA GLY A 78 -15.53 7.12 0.53
C GLY A 78 -15.26 8.55 0.99
N GLY A 79 -15.04 8.75 2.30
CA GLY A 79 -14.75 10.05 2.91
C GLY A 79 -13.30 10.50 2.83
N MET A 80 -12.41 9.76 2.15
CA MET A 80 -10.97 10.05 2.13
C MET A 80 -10.64 11.48 1.66
N SER A 81 -9.62 12.06 2.29
CA SER A 81 -9.17 13.43 2.05
C SER A 81 -7.91 13.50 1.18
N THR A 82 -7.09 12.46 1.15
CA THR A 82 -5.92 12.37 0.25
C THR A 82 -6.38 12.45 -1.20
N THR A 83 -5.86 13.41 -1.94
CA THR A 83 -6.26 13.69 -3.32
C THR A 83 -5.16 13.39 -4.31
N ALA A 84 -5.55 13.00 -5.53
CA ALA A 84 -4.69 13.03 -6.70
C ALA A 84 -5.36 13.90 -7.77
N VAL A 85 -4.63 14.92 -8.22
CA VAL A 85 -5.10 15.89 -9.22
C VAL A 85 -4.27 15.71 -10.48
N LYS A 86 -4.93 15.60 -11.64
CA LYS A 86 -4.27 15.45 -12.94
C LYS A 86 -3.49 16.73 -13.28
N ASP A 87 -2.24 16.59 -13.71
CA ASP A 87 -1.36 17.67 -14.16
C ASP A 87 -0.56 17.21 -15.38
N GLY A 88 -1.05 17.53 -16.56
CA GLY A 88 -0.52 17.01 -17.82
C GLY A 88 -0.66 15.48 -17.92
N ASP A 89 0.45 14.79 -18.12
CA ASP A 89 0.52 13.31 -18.17
C ASP A 89 0.72 12.69 -16.78
N ASP A 90 0.90 13.51 -15.74
CA ASP A 90 1.15 13.09 -14.37
C ASP A 90 -0.06 13.37 -13.46
N TRP A 91 0.09 12.95 -12.21
CA TRP A 91 -0.80 13.24 -11.10
C TRP A 91 -0.02 13.84 -9.94
N ILE A 92 -0.63 14.80 -9.25
CA ILE A 92 -0.08 15.40 -8.03
C ILE A 92 -0.88 14.87 -6.84
N ILE A 93 -0.20 14.16 -5.95
CA ILE A 93 -0.81 13.55 -4.76
C ILE A 93 -0.49 14.41 -3.55
N ASN A 94 -1.54 14.74 -2.77
CA ASN A 94 -1.45 15.47 -1.51
C ASN A 94 -2.32 14.83 -0.43
N GLY A 95 -1.79 14.74 0.79
CA GLY A 95 -2.49 14.18 1.94
C GLY A 95 -1.63 13.31 2.82
N ALA A 96 -2.27 12.42 3.59
CA ALA A 96 -1.59 11.48 4.45
C ALA A 96 -2.43 10.22 4.67
N LYS A 97 -1.76 9.09 4.97
CA LYS A 97 -2.38 7.82 5.36
C LYS A 97 -1.86 7.38 6.71
N ASN A 98 -2.76 7.01 7.62
CA ASN A 98 -2.44 6.68 9.00
C ASN A 98 -2.44 5.18 9.26
N PHE A 99 -1.63 4.76 10.24
CA PHE A 99 -1.54 3.37 10.70
C PHE A 99 -1.12 2.38 9.62
N ILE A 100 -0.19 2.79 8.75
CA ILE A 100 0.23 1.98 7.62
C ILE A 100 1.37 1.04 8.04
N THR A 101 1.15 -0.26 7.88
CA THR A 101 2.18 -1.28 8.01
C THR A 101 3.22 -1.11 6.91
N HIS A 102 4.49 -1.18 7.27
CA HIS A 102 5.65 -0.94 6.37
C HIS A 102 5.73 0.49 5.81
N ALA A 103 5.19 1.50 6.51
CA ALA A 103 5.28 2.88 6.05
C ALA A 103 6.73 3.39 5.99
N ILE A 104 7.62 2.92 6.88
CA ILE A 104 9.04 3.31 6.94
C ILE A 104 9.91 2.33 6.17
N SER A 105 9.70 1.02 6.40
CA SER A 105 10.51 -0.06 5.80
C SER A 105 10.09 -0.42 4.37
N GLY A 106 8.87 -0.04 3.95
CA GLY A 106 8.36 -0.34 2.61
C GLY A 106 9.09 0.43 1.52
N ASP A 107 9.28 -0.24 0.39
CA ASP A 107 9.89 0.34 -0.82
C ASP A 107 8.84 0.76 -1.84
N ILE A 108 7.68 0.09 -1.80
CA ILE A 108 6.54 0.32 -2.69
C ILE A 108 5.29 0.48 -1.83
N ALA A 109 4.45 1.46 -2.15
CA ALA A 109 3.16 1.64 -1.51
C ALA A 109 2.04 1.75 -2.54
N VAL A 110 0.99 0.93 -2.41
CA VAL A 110 -0.28 1.17 -3.09
C VAL A 110 -1.08 2.15 -2.24
N VAL A 111 -1.41 3.30 -2.80
CA VAL A 111 -2.07 4.39 -2.09
C VAL A 111 -3.42 4.69 -2.73
N MET A 112 -4.48 4.57 -1.93
CA MET A 112 -5.83 4.95 -2.34
C MET A 112 -6.00 6.47 -2.22
N THR A 113 -6.43 7.11 -3.30
CA THR A 113 -6.62 8.56 -3.37
C THR A 113 -7.99 8.92 -3.91
N ARG A 114 -8.44 10.11 -3.65
CA ARG A 114 -9.63 10.68 -4.26
C ARG A 114 -9.24 11.49 -5.50
N THR A 115 -9.79 11.11 -6.64
CA THR A 115 -9.58 11.79 -7.94
C THR A 115 -10.80 12.55 -8.43
N GLY A 116 -11.94 12.38 -7.79
CA GLY A 116 -13.19 13.07 -8.10
C GLY A 116 -13.71 13.93 -6.93
N GLU A 117 -14.93 14.39 -7.05
CA GLU A 117 -15.60 15.17 -6.01
C GLU A 117 -15.83 14.33 -4.76
N LYS A 118 -15.72 14.97 -3.58
CA LYS A 118 -15.93 14.29 -2.29
C LYS A 118 -17.37 13.79 -2.21
N GLY A 119 -17.51 12.50 -1.89
CA GLY A 119 -18.83 11.84 -1.77
C GLY A 119 -19.43 11.36 -3.09
N ALA A 120 -18.82 11.63 -4.24
CA ALA A 120 -19.26 11.07 -5.51
C ALA A 120 -18.99 9.56 -5.57
N LYS A 121 -19.81 8.81 -6.29
CA LYS A 121 -19.54 7.38 -6.58
C LYS A 121 -18.33 7.28 -7.51
N ASN A 122 -17.50 6.24 -7.31
CA ASN A 122 -16.33 5.94 -8.14
C ASN A 122 -15.30 7.10 -8.21
N ASN A 123 -15.09 7.76 -7.08
CA ASN A 123 -14.15 8.89 -6.96
C ASN A 123 -12.77 8.47 -6.45
N SER A 124 -12.52 7.18 -6.27
CA SER A 124 -11.27 6.65 -5.71
C SER A 124 -10.40 6.03 -6.80
N THR A 125 -9.10 6.27 -6.71
CA THR A 125 -8.09 5.71 -7.61
C THR A 125 -6.89 5.25 -6.78
N ALA A 126 -6.33 4.10 -7.13
CA ALA A 126 -5.09 3.61 -6.55
C ALA A 126 -3.89 4.06 -7.38
N PHE A 127 -2.80 4.40 -6.69
CA PHE A 127 -1.51 4.69 -7.30
C PHE A 127 -0.42 3.86 -6.63
N VAL A 128 0.54 3.39 -7.42
CA VAL A 128 1.75 2.75 -6.90
C VAL A 128 2.83 3.81 -6.75
N LEU A 129 3.26 4.05 -5.52
CA LEU A 129 4.35 4.97 -5.20
C LEU A 129 5.61 4.17 -4.84
N GLU A 130 6.76 4.67 -5.28
CA GLU A 130 8.06 4.08 -4.98
C GLU A 130 8.81 4.98 -3.99
N LYS A 131 9.51 4.37 -3.02
CA LYS A 131 10.33 5.08 -2.04
C LYS A 131 11.38 5.94 -2.77
N GLY A 132 11.55 7.17 -2.31
CA GLY A 132 12.45 8.14 -2.91
C GLY A 132 11.78 9.10 -3.90
N MET A 133 10.50 8.93 -4.22
CA MET A 133 9.76 9.97 -4.93
C MET A 133 9.75 11.26 -4.12
N ALA A 134 10.01 12.39 -4.75
CA ALA A 134 10.01 13.70 -4.09
C ALA A 134 8.65 13.99 -3.45
N GLY A 135 8.66 14.43 -2.20
CA GLY A 135 7.44 14.71 -1.43
C GLY A 135 6.77 13.48 -0.80
N PHE A 136 7.22 12.25 -1.11
CA PHE A 136 6.74 11.03 -0.47
C PHE A 136 7.65 10.67 0.72
N THR A 137 7.11 10.77 1.93
CA THR A 137 7.82 10.53 3.18
C THR A 137 6.99 9.71 4.16
N SER A 138 7.60 9.27 5.25
CA SER A 138 6.90 8.60 6.36
C SER A 138 7.00 9.41 7.65
N GLY A 139 5.96 9.32 8.47
CA GLY A 139 5.91 9.90 9.79
C GLY A 139 6.65 9.06 10.84
N LYS A 140 6.44 9.42 12.11
CA LYS A 140 7.04 8.74 13.25
C LYS A 140 6.42 7.34 13.43
N LYS A 141 7.27 6.35 13.76
CA LYS A 141 6.82 5.00 14.13
C LYS A 141 5.88 5.05 15.34
N GLU A 142 4.75 4.37 15.24
CA GLU A 142 3.76 4.23 16.30
C GLU A 142 4.29 3.39 17.47
N ASN A 143 4.04 3.87 18.69
CA ASN A 143 4.38 3.15 19.93
C ASN A 143 3.17 2.30 20.35
N LYS A 144 3.03 1.13 19.76
CA LYS A 144 1.87 0.23 19.96
C LYS A 144 1.98 -0.60 21.23
N LEU A 145 0.84 -0.99 21.80
CA LEU A 145 0.76 -1.92 22.94
C LEU A 145 1.24 -3.32 22.55
N GLY A 146 0.82 -3.82 21.39
CA GLY A 146 1.20 -5.13 20.84
C GLY A 146 1.63 -5.03 19.38
N MET A 147 1.96 -6.17 18.76
CA MET A 147 2.39 -6.26 17.36
C MET A 147 3.57 -5.31 17.02
N ARG A 148 4.50 -5.18 17.96
CA ARG A 148 5.53 -4.11 17.93
C ARG A 148 6.61 -4.33 16.89
N ALA A 149 6.86 -5.60 16.49
CA ALA A 149 7.79 -5.91 15.41
C ALA A 149 7.21 -5.62 14.01
N SER A 150 5.88 -5.56 13.86
CA SER A 150 5.25 -5.02 12.66
C SER A 150 5.26 -3.50 12.74
N GLU A 151 6.16 -2.86 12.01
CA GLU A 151 6.29 -1.41 12.00
C GLU A 151 5.01 -0.77 11.43
N THR A 152 4.59 0.31 12.06
CA THR A 152 3.39 1.07 11.67
C THR A 152 3.71 2.55 11.79
N ALA A 153 3.43 3.32 10.76
CA ALA A 153 3.61 4.77 10.74
C ALA A 153 2.61 5.43 9.78
N GLU A 154 2.73 6.72 9.63
CA GLU A 154 2.01 7.52 8.65
C GLU A 154 2.77 7.55 7.32
N LEU A 155 2.07 7.54 6.19
CA LEU A 155 2.58 7.95 4.88
C LEU A 155 2.15 9.39 4.62
N ILE A 156 3.10 10.23 4.20
CA ILE A 156 2.88 11.67 3.99
C ILE A 156 3.17 12.01 2.53
N PHE A 157 2.26 12.73 1.90
CA PHE A 157 2.33 13.14 0.50
C PHE A 157 2.25 14.66 0.42
N ASP A 158 3.35 15.29 -0.01
CA ASP A 158 3.45 16.73 -0.23
C ASP A 158 3.84 16.98 -1.69
N ASN A 159 2.84 17.27 -2.52
CA ASN A 159 3.00 17.50 -3.96
C ASN A 159 3.77 16.37 -4.67
N VAL A 160 3.47 15.11 -4.33
CA VAL A 160 4.12 13.95 -4.95
C VAL A 160 3.68 13.84 -6.41
N ARG A 161 4.61 14.01 -7.33
CA ARG A 161 4.36 13.84 -8.77
C ARG A 161 4.50 12.37 -9.15
N VAL A 162 3.44 11.82 -9.72
CA VAL A 162 3.32 10.39 -10.06
C VAL A 162 2.88 10.25 -11.52
N PRO A 163 3.61 9.50 -12.36
CA PRO A 163 3.21 9.24 -13.76
C PRO A 163 1.85 8.52 -13.85
N ASP A 164 1.09 8.77 -14.92
CA ASP A 164 -0.18 8.07 -15.13
C ASP A 164 -0.01 6.55 -15.27
N SER A 165 1.18 6.07 -15.67
CA SER A 165 1.51 4.64 -15.72
C SER A 165 1.54 3.95 -14.35
N HIS A 166 1.56 4.71 -13.27
CA HIS A 166 1.50 4.20 -11.89
C HIS A 166 0.06 4.12 -11.32
N ARG A 167 -0.91 4.55 -12.10
CA ARG A 167 -2.33 4.57 -11.74
C ARG A 167 -3.00 3.21 -11.97
#